data_5f1e54757b8b057b8dc0d3c2ebd74c5c
#
_entry.id   5f1e54757b8b057b8dc0d3c2ebd74c5c
#
_cell.length_a   1.000
_cell.length_b   1.000
_cell.length_c   1.000
_cell.angle_alpha   90.00
_cell.angle_beta   90.00
_cell.angle_gamma   90.00
#
_symmetry.space_group_name_H-M   'P 1'
#
loop_
_entity.id
_entity.type
_entity.pdbx_description
1 polymer ?
#
loop_
_entity_poly.entity_id
_entity_poly.type
_entity_poly.pdbx_seq_one_letter_code
_entity_poly.pdbx_strand_id
1 'polypeptide(L)'
;MKANQVNKKLIKILQENKDSDRGRNMDFGYIKIVNGFRYLAPISEYDSIAPLIELTTRVGEKGIYTSHPLIGYSLTSGTTGVPRFIPCTKEHIEDYQKEFVSLVGKEKTMLLFESLPRDKKFKDGVYLDSISGLMLQSLKKKIEGLNIVNPAPILYLKEYSDSEYLRAYFALSDAGINQIVAPFSWCVINFFDCIEKNFNMLINDIENGCIDNSVKISDELRKELEPFIKPDKQRAEELKSLAGEEFFDGSWVEKVWPKMSKVVAGGGGSFLIYSKKLKKHLGKISHNYGVYASSEAVIGKAVRDDSDIYTLADSSVFLEFLPVDENTSETLLTDELEAGKSYKVLVTNNAGLYRYRLGDVIKVIEMRNGIPYFKIMYRSEQEIAIGNAKITEDKVFEAICTLEKEIGISVADFTFGEEDEKCLILLEPDSDEKNMKKCADTSLNELAHIMENELSDSENEIRCTVHFSEPQTQLLYRDVRRYREKTAVDQIKPVRVLDNPIKEKFFKGMIER
;
A
#
# COMPACT_ATOMS: atom_id res chain seq x y z
N MET A 1 18.36 13.41 13.07
CA MET A 1 18.44 12.94 14.50
C MET A 1 19.91 12.93 14.91
N LYS A 2 20.26 13.34 16.12
CA LYS A 2 21.68 13.28 16.54
C LYS A 2 22.11 11.82 16.69
N ALA A 3 23.29 11.43 16.21
CA ALA A 3 23.85 10.07 16.29
C ALA A 3 23.64 9.38 17.66
N ASN A 4 23.65 10.16 18.74
CA ASN A 4 23.39 9.68 20.09
C ASN A 4 21.93 9.19 20.32
N GLN A 5 20.94 9.70 19.58
CA GLN A 5 19.53 9.23 19.68
C GLN A 5 19.31 7.95 18.88
N VAL A 6 19.98 7.82 17.73
CA VAL A 6 19.93 6.61 16.88
C VAL A 6 20.53 5.42 17.63
N ASN A 7 21.72 5.62 18.24
CA ASN A 7 22.36 4.62 19.09
C ASN A 7 21.45 4.20 20.27
N LYS A 8 20.84 5.15 20.98
CA LYS A 8 19.96 4.85 22.12
C LYS A 8 18.76 3.97 21.71
N LYS A 9 18.18 4.24 20.54
CA LYS A 9 17.04 3.45 20.02
C LYS A 9 17.45 2.00 19.75
N LEU A 10 18.57 1.78 19.03
CA LEU A 10 19.09 0.45 18.80
C LEU A 10 19.37 -0.29 20.11
N ILE A 11 20.13 0.32 21.01
CA ILE A 11 20.51 -0.32 22.28
C ILE A 11 19.28 -0.68 23.11
N LYS A 12 18.22 0.16 23.12
CA LYS A 12 16.94 -0.17 23.76
C LYS A 12 16.38 -1.47 23.18
N ILE A 13 16.20 -1.56 21.84
CA ILE A 13 15.66 -2.74 21.17
C ILE A 13 16.48 -4.00 21.54
N LEU A 14 17.80 -3.92 21.49
CA LEU A 14 18.67 -5.06 21.77
C LEU A 14 18.61 -5.50 23.24
N GLN A 15 18.63 -4.55 24.18
CA GLN A 15 18.55 -4.85 25.62
C GLN A 15 17.20 -5.46 26.01
N GLU A 16 16.10 -4.99 25.43
CA GLU A 16 14.77 -5.55 25.64
C GLU A 16 14.63 -6.98 25.08
N ASN A 17 15.40 -7.33 24.05
CA ASN A 17 15.35 -8.64 23.39
C ASN A 17 16.55 -9.55 23.68
N LYS A 18 17.45 -9.20 24.60
CA LYS A 18 18.66 -9.98 24.90
C LYS A 18 18.37 -11.41 25.38
N ASP A 19 17.21 -11.62 26.00
CA ASP A 19 16.82 -12.90 26.58
C ASP A 19 15.98 -13.77 25.61
N SER A 20 15.67 -13.28 24.41
CA SER A 20 15.12 -14.10 23.33
C SER A 20 16.18 -15.07 22.79
N ASP A 21 15.77 -16.15 22.10
CA ASP A 21 16.75 -17.09 21.52
C ASP A 21 17.66 -16.39 20.51
N ARG A 22 17.09 -15.54 19.63
CA ARG A 22 17.90 -14.72 18.71
C ARG A 22 18.81 -13.74 19.44
N GLY A 23 18.32 -13.12 20.51
CA GLY A 23 19.11 -12.16 21.29
C GLY A 23 20.31 -12.82 21.98
N ARG A 24 20.12 -14.03 22.51
CA ARG A 24 21.21 -14.85 23.07
C ARG A 24 22.20 -15.28 21.99
N ASN A 25 21.71 -15.79 20.86
CA ASN A 25 22.55 -16.26 19.76
C ASN A 25 23.37 -15.14 19.09
N MET A 26 22.91 -13.89 19.17
CA MET A 26 23.60 -12.72 18.62
C MET A 26 24.28 -11.85 19.70
N ASP A 27 24.37 -12.34 20.92
CA ASP A 27 25.05 -11.67 22.05
C ASP A 27 24.55 -10.24 22.33
N PHE A 28 23.24 -9.98 22.17
CA PHE A 28 22.65 -8.64 22.32
C PHE A 28 22.96 -7.97 23.65
N GLY A 29 23.10 -8.76 24.72
CA GLY A 29 23.46 -8.24 26.04
C GLY A 29 24.81 -7.48 26.08
N TYR A 30 25.73 -7.81 25.18
CA TYR A 30 27.09 -7.24 25.13
C TYR A 30 27.22 -6.12 24.10
N ILE A 31 26.25 -5.93 23.19
CA ILE A 31 26.30 -4.89 22.18
C ILE A 31 26.03 -3.52 22.82
N LYS A 32 26.93 -2.57 22.63
CA LYS A 32 26.86 -1.18 23.17
C LYS A 32 26.84 -0.10 22.09
N ILE A 33 27.24 -0.44 20.87
CA ILE A 33 27.40 0.48 19.74
C ILE A 33 26.93 -0.18 18.43
N VAL A 34 26.57 0.65 17.44
CA VAL A 34 26.07 0.18 16.12
C VAL A 34 27.06 -0.74 15.43
N ASN A 35 28.35 -0.45 15.45
CA ASN A 35 29.35 -1.29 14.77
C ASN A 35 29.43 -2.70 15.37
N GLY A 36 29.27 -2.84 16.70
CA GLY A 36 29.15 -4.16 17.34
C GLY A 36 27.93 -4.92 16.85
N PHE A 37 26.78 -4.23 16.68
CA PHE A 37 25.58 -4.82 16.14
C PHE A 37 25.76 -5.27 14.66
N ARG A 38 26.35 -4.41 13.83
CA ARG A 38 26.63 -4.72 12.42
C ARG A 38 27.55 -5.94 12.26
N TYR A 39 28.48 -6.11 13.19
CA TYR A 39 29.42 -7.24 13.19
C TYR A 39 28.75 -8.56 13.58
N LEU A 40 27.88 -8.55 14.59
CA LEU A 40 27.26 -9.77 15.15
C LEU A 40 25.94 -10.15 14.48
N ALA A 41 25.17 -9.17 14.00
CA ALA A 41 23.88 -9.40 13.35
C ALA A 41 24.02 -9.27 11.82
N PRO A 42 23.90 -10.36 11.06
CA PRO A 42 23.90 -10.29 9.60
C PRO A 42 22.66 -9.57 9.08
N ILE A 43 22.76 -9.02 7.86
CA ILE A 43 21.58 -8.57 7.11
C ILE A 43 20.67 -9.77 6.88
N SER A 44 19.38 -9.63 7.16
CA SER A 44 18.40 -10.70 7.11
C SER A 44 17.28 -10.43 6.10
N GLU A 45 16.70 -11.50 5.59
CA GLU A 45 15.54 -11.50 4.70
C GLU A 45 14.47 -12.42 5.28
N TYR A 46 13.27 -12.44 4.67
CA TYR A 46 12.16 -13.22 5.20
C TYR A 46 12.50 -14.71 5.36
N ASP A 47 13.21 -15.30 4.40
CA ASP A 47 13.57 -16.72 4.41
C ASP A 47 14.40 -17.11 5.64
N SER A 48 15.16 -16.17 6.19
CA SER A 48 15.95 -16.40 7.42
C SER A 48 15.11 -16.40 8.69
N ILE A 49 13.93 -15.78 8.68
CA ILE A 49 13.03 -15.70 9.84
C ILE A 49 11.79 -16.61 9.71
N ALA A 50 11.42 -17.00 8.50
CA ALA A 50 10.25 -17.86 8.25
C ALA A 50 10.25 -19.16 9.08
N PRO A 51 11.36 -19.91 9.22
CA PRO A 51 11.40 -21.09 10.07
C PRO A 51 11.10 -20.80 11.54
N LEU A 52 11.55 -19.65 12.03
CA LEU A 52 11.30 -19.22 13.42
C LEU A 52 9.82 -18.87 13.65
N ILE A 53 9.20 -18.24 12.63
CA ILE A 53 7.77 -17.93 12.64
C ILE A 53 6.94 -19.22 12.61
N GLU A 54 7.38 -20.25 11.87
CA GLU A 54 6.73 -21.55 11.87
C GLU A 54 6.78 -22.23 13.26
N LEU A 55 7.88 -22.15 13.98
CA LEU A 55 7.99 -22.67 15.33
C LEU A 55 6.97 -22.01 16.28
N THR A 56 6.78 -20.69 16.19
CA THR A 56 5.79 -20.00 17.00
C THR A 56 4.36 -20.30 16.56
N THR A 57 4.07 -20.21 15.26
CA THR A 57 2.69 -20.34 14.74
C THR A 57 2.16 -21.77 14.77
N ARG A 58 3.00 -22.77 14.49
CA ARG A 58 2.63 -24.19 14.39
C ARG A 58 2.90 -24.99 15.66
N VAL A 59 3.96 -24.67 16.39
CA VAL A 59 4.36 -25.39 17.61
C VAL A 59 3.89 -24.65 18.86
N GLY A 60 3.87 -23.31 18.84
CA GLY A 60 3.47 -22.45 19.96
C GLY A 60 4.62 -22.03 20.85
N GLU A 61 5.87 -22.20 20.38
CA GLU A 61 7.05 -21.72 21.10
C GLU A 61 7.07 -20.20 21.21
N LYS A 62 7.55 -19.67 22.34
CA LYS A 62 7.60 -18.24 22.64
C LYS A 62 9.02 -17.79 22.94
N GLY A 63 9.30 -16.49 22.76
CA GLY A 63 10.61 -15.94 23.08
C GLY A 63 11.70 -16.27 22.06
N ILE A 64 11.35 -16.80 20.88
CA ILE A 64 12.32 -17.19 19.85
C ILE A 64 13.02 -15.96 19.27
N TYR A 65 12.26 -15.04 18.67
CA TYR A 65 12.81 -13.88 17.97
C TYR A 65 12.59 -12.55 18.70
N THR A 66 11.72 -12.52 19.69
CA THR A 66 11.48 -11.36 20.56
C THR A 66 11.13 -11.80 21.96
N SER A 67 11.53 -11.00 22.97
CA SER A 67 11.12 -11.20 24.38
C SER A 67 9.75 -10.58 24.67
N HIS A 68 9.22 -9.78 23.74
CA HIS A 68 7.92 -9.12 23.91
C HIS A 68 6.76 -10.04 23.55
N PRO A 69 5.62 -9.93 24.27
CA PRO A 69 4.40 -10.61 23.87
C PRO A 69 3.93 -10.15 22.48
N LEU A 70 3.63 -11.10 21.60
CA LEU A 70 3.01 -10.79 20.33
C LEU A 70 1.52 -10.50 20.53
N ILE A 71 1.00 -9.54 19.79
CA ILE A 71 -0.44 -9.21 19.75
C ILE A 71 -1.09 -9.68 18.43
N GLY A 72 -0.30 -10.02 17.43
CA GLY A 72 -0.75 -10.55 16.15
C GLY A 72 0.40 -10.80 15.18
N TYR A 73 0.05 -11.36 14.04
CA TYR A 73 0.89 -11.41 12.84
C TYR A 73 0.24 -10.58 11.76
N SER A 74 1.02 -9.70 11.12
CA SER A 74 0.56 -9.00 9.93
C SER A 74 0.79 -9.85 8.70
N LEU A 75 -0.28 -10.06 7.93
CA LEU A 75 -0.20 -10.72 6.64
C LEU A 75 0.33 -9.73 5.60
N THR A 76 1.37 -10.09 4.88
CA THR A 76 1.77 -9.39 3.67
C THR A 76 1.59 -10.29 2.46
N SER A 77 1.11 -9.75 1.36
CA SER A 77 1.17 -10.45 0.08
C SER A 77 2.62 -10.44 -0.38
N GLY A 78 3.38 -11.52 -0.11
CA GLY A 78 4.72 -11.66 -0.65
C GLY A 78 4.70 -11.45 -2.16
N THR A 79 5.70 -10.76 -2.72
CA THR A 79 5.87 -10.59 -4.18
C THR A 79 5.93 -11.93 -4.91
N THR A 80 6.44 -12.95 -4.24
CA THR A 80 6.52 -14.35 -4.74
C THR A 80 5.18 -15.11 -4.67
N GLY A 81 4.10 -14.46 -4.18
CA GLY A 81 2.79 -15.12 -4.03
C GLY A 81 2.64 -15.98 -2.78
N VAL A 82 3.70 -16.17 -1.99
CA VAL A 82 3.63 -16.85 -0.69
C VAL A 82 3.37 -15.82 0.40
N PRO A 83 2.27 -15.94 1.17
CA PRO A 83 1.98 -15.02 2.26
C PRO A 83 3.11 -15.00 3.30
N ARG A 84 3.55 -13.81 3.68
CA ARG A 84 4.55 -13.61 4.75
C ARG A 84 3.84 -13.17 6.02
N PHE A 85 4.23 -13.73 7.15
CA PHE A 85 3.69 -13.38 8.48
C PHE A 85 4.71 -12.53 9.23
N ILE A 86 4.39 -11.27 9.43
CA ILE A 86 5.26 -10.35 10.16
C ILE A 86 4.79 -10.25 11.62
N PRO A 87 5.63 -10.60 12.59
CA PRO A 87 5.25 -10.54 14.00
C PRO A 87 5.04 -9.09 14.45
N CYS A 88 4.01 -8.87 15.27
CA CYS A 88 3.65 -7.55 15.77
C CYS A 88 3.56 -7.55 17.29
N THR A 89 4.31 -6.65 17.94
CA THR A 89 4.24 -6.36 19.37
C THR A 89 3.35 -5.13 19.61
N LYS A 90 3.03 -4.87 20.86
CA LYS A 90 2.27 -3.68 21.25
C LYS A 90 2.98 -2.39 20.83
N GLU A 91 4.28 -2.25 21.11
CA GLU A 91 5.08 -1.07 20.76
C GLU A 91 5.14 -0.85 19.25
N HIS A 92 5.26 -1.94 18.48
CA HIS A 92 5.21 -1.90 17.02
C HIS A 92 3.90 -1.29 16.52
N ILE A 93 2.76 -1.70 17.05
CA ILE A 93 1.44 -1.17 16.67
C ILE A 93 1.20 0.26 17.17
N GLU A 94 1.79 0.66 18.30
CA GLU A 94 1.69 2.03 18.81
C GLU A 94 2.26 3.08 17.85
N ASP A 95 3.29 2.74 17.06
CA ASP A 95 3.81 3.62 16.01
C ASP A 95 2.74 3.91 14.93
N TYR A 96 2.02 2.88 14.48
CA TYR A 96 0.93 3.07 13.50
C TYR A 96 -0.25 3.84 14.09
N GLN A 97 -0.61 3.55 15.35
CA GLN A 97 -1.67 4.29 16.03
C GLN A 97 -1.36 5.79 16.14
N LYS A 98 -0.12 6.13 16.48
CA LYS A 98 0.34 7.51 16.62
C LYS A 98 0.16 8.28 15.31
N GLU A 99 0.64 7.71 14.20
CA GLU A 99 0.52 8.35 12.90
C GLU A 99 -0.94 8.37 12.41
N PHE A 100 -1.70 7.29 12.59
CA PHE A 100 -3.11 7.22 12.23
C PHE A 100 -3.94 8.28 12.96
N VAL A 101 -3.80 8.40 14.28
CA VAL A 101 -4.51 9.41 15.07
C VAL A 101 -4.11 10.83 14.63
N SER A 102 -2.85 11.04 14.29
CA SER A 102 -2.36 12.31 13.76
C SER A 102 -2.98 12.67 12.41
N LEU A 103 -3.16 11.68 11.52
CA LEU A 103 -3.77 11.87 10.20
C LEU A 103 -5.28 12.13 10.28
N VAL A 104 -6.00 11.36 11.09
CA VAL A 104 -7.46 11.53 11.29
C VAL A 104 -7.75 12.85 11.97
N GLY A 105 -7.01 13.20 13.03
CA GLY A 105 -7.18 14.45 13.74
C GLY A 105 -8.59 14.61 14.32
N LYS A 106 -9.22 15.77 14.06
CA LYS A 106 -10.60 16.10 14.47
C LYS A 106 -11.59 16.08 13.29
N GLU A 107 -11.09 15.79 12.10
CA GLU A 107 -11.86 15.85 10.87
C GLU A 107 -12.92 14.75 10.82
N LYS A 108 -14.06 15.03 10.20
CA LYS A 108 -15.07 14.01 9.93
C LYS A 108 -14.57 13.12 8.80
N THR A 109 -14.21 11.88 9.15
CA THR A 109 -13.36 11.01 8.34
C THR A 109 -14.11 9.76 7.89
N MET A 110 -14.05 9.47 6.58
CA MET A 110 -14.36 8.17 6.01
C MET A 110 -13.09 7.32 5.94
N LEU A 111 -13.10 6.12 6.54
CA LEU A 111 -11.97 5.20 6.53
C LEU A 111 -12.17 4.11 5.48
N LEU A 112 -11.14 3.87 4.66
CA LEU A 112 -11.08 2.77 3.70
C LEU A 112 -10.10 1.68 4.15
N PHE A 113 -10.02 1.44 5.44
CA PHE A 113 -9.26 0.35 6.03
C PHE A 113 -10.12 -0.89 6.22
N GLU A 114 -9.53 -2.06 6.15
CA GLU A 114 -10.19 -3.34 6.32
C GLU A 114 -9.45 -4.18 7.38
N SER A 115 -10.23 -4.86 8.24
CA SER A 115 -9.75 -5.88 9.16
C SER A 115 -10.14 -7.25 8.64
N LEU A 116 -9.25 -8.23 8.77
CA LEU A 116 -9.55 -9.62 8.41
C LEU A 116 -10.48 -10.28 9.43
N PRO A 117 -11.36 -11.20 9.01
CA PRO A 117 -12.09 -12.06 9.94
C PRO A 117 -11.11 -12.86 10.81
N ARG A 118 -11.31 -12.83 12.14
CA ARG A 118 -10.43 -13.48 13.13
C ARG A 118 -10.93 -14.87 13.50
N ASP A 119 -11.04 -15.74 12.52
CA ASP A 119 -11.62 -17.07 12.69
C ASP A 119 -10.69 -18.06 13.42
N LYS A 120 -9.38 -17.90 13.24
CA LYS A 120 -8.39 -18.86 13.72
C LYS A 120 -7.25 -18.18 14.48
N LYS A 121 -6.91 -18.75 15.63
CA LYS A 121 -5.68 -18.49 16.36
C LYS A 121 -4.59 -19.46 15.93
N PHE A 122 -3.35 -18.99 15.89
CA PHE A 122 -2.18 -19.85 15.83
C PHE A 122 -1.95 -20.57 17.16
N LYS A 123 -1.01 -21.52 17.20
CA LYS A 123 -0.71 -22.30 18.41
C LYS A 123 -0.17 -21.44 19.57
N ASP A 124 0.49 -20.33 19.28
CA ASP A 124 0.93 -19.35 20.27
C ASP A 124 -0.21 -18.49 20.85
N GLY A 125 -1.42 -18.61 20.30
CA GLY A 125 -2.63 -17.96 20.77
C GLY A 125 -2.92 -16.59 20.13
N VAL A 126 -2.13 -16.14 19.15
CA VAL A 126 -2.34 -14.88 18.44
C VAL A 126 -3.06 -15.05 17.11
N TYR A 127 -3.61 -13.96 16.58
CA TYR A 127 -4.37 -13.93 15.33
C TYR A 127 -3.51 -13.41 14.17
N LEU A 128 -3.96 -13.75 12.95
CA LEU A 128 -3.53 -13.14 11.71
C LEU A 128 -4.48 -12.00 11.35
N ASP A 129 -3.94 -10.86 10.90
CA ASP A 129 -4.74 -9.75 10.36
C ASP A 129 -3.84 -8.92 9.41
N SER A 130 -4.39 -7.92 8.73
CA SER A 130 -3.57 -6.86 8.12
C SER A 130 -2.96 -5.97 9.20
N ILE A 131 -1.91 -5.23 8.88
CA ILE A 131 -1.33 -4.26 9.83
C ILE A 131 -2.36 -3.18 10.20
N SER A 132 -3.16 -2.73 9.24
CA SER A 132 -4.28 -1.82 9.44
C SER A 132 -5.35 -2.41 10.35
N GLY A 133 -5.68 -3.68 10.17
CA GLY A 133 -6.63 -4.40 11.02
C GLY A 133 -6.12 -4.55 12.46
N LEU A 134 -4.85 -4.94 12.67
CA LEU A 134 -4.24 -4.99 14.00
C LEU A 134 -4.26 -3.63 14.69
N MET A 135 -3.94 -2.57 13.96
CA MET A 135 -4.01 -1.18 14.44
C MET A 135 -5.43 -0.80 14.87
N LEU A 136 -6.43 -1.01 14.00
CA LEU A 136 -7.83 -0.69 14.29
C LEU A 136 -8.33 -1.44 15.53
N GLN A 137 -8.06 -2.74 15.63
CA GLN A 137 -8.45 -3.55 16.79
C GLN A 137 -7.84 -3.05 18.10
N SER A 138 -6.59 -2.60 18.06
CA SER A 138 -5.91 -2.06 19.24
C SER A 138 -6.39 -0.65 19.62
N LEU A 139 -6.97 0.08 18.65
CA LEU A 139 -7.59 1.40 18.88
C LEU A 139 -9.06 1.34 19.31
N LYS A 140 -9.70 0.18 19.37
CA LYS A 140 -11.16 0.03 19.51
C LYS A 140 -11.82 0.98 20.52
N LYS A 141 -11.20 1.15 21.69
CA LYS A 141 -11.69 2.09 22.73
C LYS A 141 -11.42 3.57 22.44
N LYS A 142 -10.38 3.87 21.66
CA LYS A 142 -9.99 5.25 21.33
C LYS A 142 -10.70 5.76 20.08
N ILE A 143 -11.09 4.86 19.18
CA ILE A 143 -11.73 5.20 17.91
C ILE A 143 -13.11 5.81 18.12
N GLU A 144 -13.81 5.46 19.23
CA GLU A 144 -15.08 6.05 19.62
C GLU A 144 -14.98 7.57 19.90
N GLY A 145 -13.78 8.06 20.21
CA GLY A 145 -13.49 9.48 20.40
C GLY A 145 -13.05 10.22 19.14
N LEU A 146 -12.90 9.51 18.02
CA LEU A 146 -12.58 10.08 16.71
C LEU A 146 -13.86 10.29 15.90
N ASN A 147 -13.86 11.31 15.04
CA ASN A 147 -15.02 11.64 14.22
C ASN A 147 -15.05 10.79 12.94
N ILE A 148 -15.33 9.48 13.09
CA ILE A 148 -15.32 8.50 11.99
C ILE A 148 -16.75 8.20 11.54
N VAL A 149 -16.96 8.21 10.24
CA VAL A 149 -18.28 7.98 9.58
C VAL A 149 -18.65 6.50 9.56
N ASN A 150 -17.67 5.63 9.41
CA ASN A 150 -17.92 4.19 9.37
C ASN A 150 -18.51 3.67 10.68
N PRO A 151 -19.66 2.96 10.64
CA PRO A 151 -20.15 2.26 11.83
C PRO A 151 -19.23 1.09 12.22
N ALA A 152 -19.22 0.74 13.50
CA ALA A 152 -18.35 -0.29 14.05
C ALA A 152 -18.43 -1.66 13.31
N PRO A 153 -19.60 -2.16 12.85
CA PRO A 153 -19.66 -3.41 12.10
C PRO A 153 -18.83 -3.40 10.80
N ILE A 154 -18.63 -2.22 10.18
CA ILE A 154 -17.83 -2.09 8.94
C ILE A 154 -16.33 -1.95 9.25
N LEU A 155 -15.97 -1.33 10.36
CA LEU A 155 -14.57 -1.23 10.79
C LEU A 155 -13.99 -2.58 11.25
N TYR A 156 -14.85 -3.44 11.80
CA TYR A 156 -14.48 -4.72 12.42
C TYR A 156 -15.25 -5.88 11.81
N LEU A 157 -15.07 -6.06 10.49
CA LEU A 157 -15.74 -7.11 9.74
C LEU A 157 -15.42 -8.50 10.31
N LYS A 158 -16.45 -9.33 10.39
CA LYS A 158 -16.37 -10.71 10.83
C LYS A 158 -16.39 -11.69 9.66
N GLU A 159 -16.61 -11.18 8.46
CA GLU A 159 -16.75 -11.97 7.25
C GLU A 159 -16.18 -11.22 6.04
N TYR A 160 -15.91 -11.96 4.97
CA TYR A 160 -15.59 -11.38 3.66
C TYR A 160 -16.91 -11.00 2.98
N SER A 161 -17.10 -9.72 2.69
CA SER A 161 -18.36 -9.16 2.21
C SER A 161 -18.11 -8.05 1.19
N ASP A 162 -19.18 -7.53 0.58
CA ASP A 162 -19.14 -6.35 -0.29
C ASP A 162 -18.93 -5.06 0.54
N SER A 163 -17.84 -5.02 1.28
CA SER A 163 -17.51 -3.93 2.22
C SER A 163 -17.33 -2.58 1.53
N GLU A 164 -16.91 -2.56 0.26
CA GLU A 164 -16.76 -1.32 -0.53
C GLU A 164 -18.13 -0.67 -0.79
N TYR A 165 -19.16 -1.48 -1.12
CA TYR A 165 -20.53 -0.98 -1.26
C TYR A 165 -21.06 -0.37 0.04
N LEU A 166 -20.86 -1.04 1.16
CA LEU A 166 -21.28 -0.54 2.47
C LEU A 166 -20.60 0.78 2.82
N ARG A 167 -19.29 0.88 2.56
CA ARG A 167 -18.55 2.13 2.74
C ARG A 167 -19.08 3.25 1.84
N ALA A 168 -19.40 2.93 0.58
CA ALA A 168 -19.99 3.87 -0.36
C ALA A 168 -21.35 4.37 0.12
N TYR A 169 -22.21 3.48 0.63
CA TYR A 169 -23.50 3.84 1.22
C TYR A 169 -23.35 4.85 2.36
N PHE A 170 -22.52 4.55 3.36
CA PHE A 170 -22.33 5.46 4.51
C PHE A 170 -21.63 6.77 4.13
N ALA A 171 -20.72 6.73 3.18
CA ALA A 171 -20.07 7.93 2.68
C ALA A 171 -21.03 8.85 1.92
N LEU A 172 -21.86 8.30 1.03
CA LEU A 172 -22.85 9.09 0.29
C LEU A 172 -23.96 9.61 1.19
N SER A 173 -24.32 8.87 2.25
CA SER A 173 -25.32 9.29 3.23
C SER A 173 -24.89 10.52 4.02
N ASP A 174 -23.61 10.91 4.01
CA ASP A 174 -23.09 11.99 4.83
C ASP A 174 -22.35 13.07 4.02
N ALA A 175 -23.06 14.16 3.68
CA ALA A 175 -22.46 15.32 2.99
C ALA A 175 -21.41 16.07 3.80
N GLY A 176 -21.28 15.78 5.10
CA GLY A 176 -20.42 16.49 6.03
C GLY A 176 -18.98 15.95 6.12
N ILE A 177 -18.60 14.96 5.31
CA ILE A 177 -17.26 14.38 5.32
C ILE A 177 -16.22 15.44 4.96
N ASN A 178 -15.16 15.52 5.77
CA ASN A 178 -14.05 16.45 5.57
C ASN A 178 -12.85 15.80 4.89
N GLN A 179 -12.66 14.48 5.11
CA GLN A 179 -11.56 13.73 4.51
C GLN A 179 -11.89 12.25 4.34
N ILE A 180 -11.19 11.62 3.38
CA ILE A 180 -11.09 10.17 3.22
C ILE A 180 -9.68 9.76 3.62
N VAL A 181 -9.54 8.67 4.41
CA VAL A 181 -8.25 8.10 4.78
C VAL A 181 -8.19 6.64 4.35
N ALA A 182 -7.20 6.31 3.53
CA ALA A 182 -7.02 5.00 2.95
C ALA A 182 -5.55 4.52 3.06
N PRO A 183 -5.29 3.21 3.01
CA PRO A 183 -3.91 2.70 2.95
C PRO A 183 -3.16 3.20 1.71
N PHE A 184 -3.80 3.14 0.55
CA PHE A 184 -3.20 3.45 -0.75
C PHE A 184 -4.18 4.18 -1.68
N SER A 185 -3.65 4.94 -2.64
CA SER A 185 -4.43 5.70 -3.63
C SER A 185 -5.36 4.81 -4.45
N TRP A 186 -4.93 3.59 -4.80
CA TRP A 186 -5.76 2.65 -5.54
C TRP A 186 -7.01 2.20 -4.76
N CYS A 187 -6.95 2.16 -3.41
CA CYS A 187 -8.13 1.88 -2.59
C CYS A 187 -9.19 2.97 -2.75
N VAL A 188 -8.75 4.22 -2.91
CA VAL A 188 -9.66 5.36 -3.14
C VAL A 188 -10.25 5.31 -4.55
N ILE A 189 -9.46 4.98 -5.56
CA ILE A 189 -9.96 4.78 -6.94
C ILE A 189 -11.03 3.69 -6.96
N ASN A 190 -10.74 2.51 -6.40
CA ASN A 190 -11.74 1.42 -6.36
C ASN A 190 -13.02 1.81 -5.61
N PHE A 191 -12.89 2.59 -4.55
CA PHE A 191 -14.03 3.11 -3.82
C PHE A 191 -14.85 4.08 -4.68
N PHE A 192 -14.22 4.94 -5.48
CA PHE A 192 -14.90 5.82 -6.43
C PHE A 192 -15.55 5.04 -7.56
N ASP A 193 -14.87 4.04 -8.13
CA ASP A 193 -15.42 3.14 -9.14
C ASP A 193 -16.66 2.39 -8.61
N CYS A 194 -16.63 1.97 -7.34
CA CYS A 194 -17.79 1.34 -6.69
C CYS A 194 -18.97 2.30 -6.58
N ILE A 195 -18.73 3.56 -6.24
CA ILE A 195 -19.77 4.60 -6.19
C ILE A 195 -20.35 4.81 -7.59
N GLU A 196 -19.51 5.05 -8.59
CA GLU A 196 -19.93 5.30 -9.97
C GLU A 196 -20.78 4.16 -10.51
N LYS A 197 -20.27 2.94 -10.42
CA LYS A 197 -20.97 1.73 -10.91
C LYS A 197 -22.32 1.49 -10.24
N ASN A 198 -22.45 1.83 -8.96
CA ASN A 198 -23.64 1.53 -8.16
C ASN A 198 -24.46 2.76 -7.79
N PHE A 199 -24.21 3.93 -8.39
CA PHE A 199 -24.72 5.21 -7.94
C PHE A 199 -26.24 5.24 -7.77
N ASN A 200 -26.98 4.78 -8.78
CA ASN A 200 -28.44 4.75 -8.73
C ASN A 200 -28.99 3.80 -7.65
N MET A 201 -28.34 2.65 -7.44
CA MET A 201 -28.71 1.69 -6.40
C MET A 201 -28.41 2.27 -5.01
N LEU A 202 -27.25 2.90 -4.83
CA LEU A 202 -26.87 3.59 -3.59
C LEU A 202 -27.85 4.70 -3.22
N ILE A 203 -28.28 5.53 -4.20
CA ILE A 203 -29.28 6.58 -3.97
C ILE A 203 -30.62 5.98 -3.54
N ASN A 204 -31.06 4.91 -4.21
CA ASN A 204 -32.31 4.23 -3.85
C ASN A 204 -32.24 3.65 -2.43
N ASP A 205 -31.12 3.05 -2.07
CA ASP A 205 -30.90 2.50 -0.73
C ASP A 205 -30.90 3.60 0.35
N ILE A 206 -30.27 4.75 0.08
CA ILE A 206 -30.29 5.92 0.97
C ILE A 206 -31.71 6.46 1.12
N GLU A 207 -32.46 6.59 0.00
CA GLU A 207 -33.84 7.09 0.02
C GLU A 207 -34.76 6.24 0.90
N ASN A 208 -34.62 4.92 0.80
CA ASN A 208 -35.49 3.95 1.47
C ASN A 208 -34.95 3.47 2.83
N GLY A 209 -33.71 3.75 3.17
CA GLY A 209 -33.06 3.27 4.40
C GLY A 209 -32.91 1.76 4.39
N CYS A 210 -32.33 1.19 3.35
CA CYS A 210 -32.10 -0.24 3.20
C CYS A 210 -30.74 -0.51 2.52
N ILE A 211 -30.36 -1.76 2.43
CA ILE A 211 -29.25 -2.24 1.58
C ILE A 211 -29.86 -3.28 0.62
N ASP A 212 -29.69 -3.07 -0.67
CA ASP A 212 -30.24 -3.95 -1.70
C ASP A 212 -29.85 -5.42 -1.48
N ASN A 213 -30.75 -6.34 -1.82
CA ASN A 213 -30.54 -7.77 -1.61
C ASN A 213 -29.46 -8.40 -2.51
N SER A 214 -29.08 -7.74 -3.59
CA SER A 214 -27.98 -8.17 -4.46
C SER A 214 -26.60 -7.97 -3.82
N VAL A 215 -26.49 -7.10 -2.80
CA VAL A 215 -25.25 -6.86 -2.05
C VAL A 215 -24.93 -8.08 -1.19
N LYS A 216 -23.77 -8.68 -1.44
CA LYS A 216 -23.33 -9.94 -0.80
C LYS A 216 -22.82 -9.71 0.60
N ILE A 217 -23.71 -9.66 1.57
CA ILE A 217 -23.45 -9.61 3.01
C ILE A 217 -24.37 -10.60 3.72
N SER A 218 -23.94 -11.12 4.86
CA SER A 218 -24.74 -12.06 5.66
C SER A 218 -25.95 -11.39 6.30
N ASP A 219 -26.95 -12.19 6.65
CA ASP A 219 -28.12 -11.72 7.42
C ASP A 219 -27.69 -11.20 8.81
N GLU A 220 -26.62 -11.74 9.38
CA GLU A 220 -26.08 -11.28 10.64
C GLU A 220 -25.51 -9.86 10.51
N LEU A 221 -24.71 -9.60 9.48
CA LEU A 221 -24.17 -8.26 9.22
C LEU A 221 -25.30 -7.27 8.87
N ARG A 222 -26.32 -7.68 8.11
CA ARG A 222 -27.51 -6.83 7.84
C ARG A 222 -28.17 -6.38 9.14
N LYS A 223 -28.41 -7.31 10.08
CA LYS A 223 -28.98 -6.98 11.40
C LYS A 223 -28.08 -6.06 12.24
N GLU A 224 -26.75 -6.29 12.22
CA GLU A 224 -25.82 -5.41 12.92
C GLU A 224 -25.81 -3.98 12.35
N LEU A 225 -26.13 -3.81 11.06
CA LEU A 225 -26.17 -2.51 10.37
C LEU A 225 -27.51 -1.78 10.52
N GLU A 226 -28.65 -2.48 10.77
CA GLU A 226 -29.99 -1.88 10.89
C GLU A 226 -30.03 -0.59 11.76
N PRO A 227 -29.36 -0.50 12.92
CA PRO A 227 -29.41 0.72 13.75
C PRO A 227 -28.81 1.96 13.07
N PHE A 228 -27.92 1.75 12.09
CA PHE A 228 -27.16 2.80 11.40
C PHE A 228 -27.77 3.18 10.05
N ILE A 229 -28.66 2.35 9.50
CA ILE A 229 -29.29 2.56 8.20
C ILE A 229 -30.66 3.22 8.43
N LYS A 230 -30.84 4.42 7.88
CA LYS A 230 -32.09 5.18 8.00
C LYS A 230 -32.44 5.83 6.67
N PRO A 231 -33.75 5.95 6.35
CA PRO A 231 -34.18 6.67 5.15
C PRO A 231 -33.73 8.14 5.22
N ASP A 232 -33.12 8.61 4.13
CA ASP A 232 -32.79 10.02 3.94
C ASP A 232 -33.18 10.50 2.54
N LYS A 233 -34.46 10.88 2.41
CA LYS A 233 -35.02 11.36 1.15
C LYS A 233 -34.39 12.66 0.69
N GLN A 234 -34.04 13.55 1.62
CA GLN A 234 -33.42 14.82 1.30
C GLN A 234 -32.04 14.59 0.67
N ARG A 235 -31.21 13.75 1.28
CA ARG A 235 -29.87 13.43 0.75
C ARG A 235 -29.94 12.70 -0.59
N ALA A 236 -30.91 11.79 -0.74
CA ALA A 236 -31.15 11.11 -2.02
C ALA A 236 -31.51 12.10 -3.13
N GLU A 237 -32.40 13.07 -2.87
CA GLU A 237 -32.75 14.12 -3.83
C GLU A 237 -31.56 15.03 -4.17
N GLU A 238 -30.75 15.41 -3.18
CA GLU A 238 -29.48 16.14 -3.42
C GLU A 238 -28.58 15.39 -4.40
N LEU A 239 -28.34 14.10 -4.16
CA LEU A 239 -27.51 13.24 -5.03
C LEU A 239 -28.12 13.07 -6.42
N LYS A 240 -29.45 12.86 -6.53
CA LYS A 240 -30.14 12.80 -7.82
C LYS A 240 -29.99 14.09 -8.62
N SER A 241 -30.03 15.23 -7.95
CA SER A 241 -29.89 16.54 -8.60
C SER A 241 -28.48 16.79 -9.17
N LEU A 242 -27.46 16.10 -8.64
CA LEU A 242 -26.09 16.14 -9.15
C LEU A 242 -25.88 15.21 -10.35
N ALA A 243 -26.71 14.14 -10.45
CA ALA A 243 -26.59 13.11 -11.49
C ALA A 243 -26.95 13.68 -12.87
N GLY A 244 -25.97 13.68 -13.78
CA GLY A 244 -26.11 14.02 -15.19
C GLY A 244 -25.25 13.11 -16.05
N GLU A 245 -25.36 13.16 -17.38
CA GLU A 245 -24.62 12.27 -18.29
C GLU A 245 -23.10 12.31 -18.09
N GLU A 246 -22.55 13.47 -17.71
CA GLU A 246 -21.10 13.67 -17.49
C GLU A 246 -20.76 13.90 -15.99
N PHE A 247 -21.58 13.40 -15.06
CA PHE A 247 -21.40 13.71 -13.64
C PHE A 247 -20.06 13.21 -13.10
N PHE A 248 -19.64 12.01 -13.49
CA PHE A 248 -18.40 11.39 -13.03
C PHE A 248 -17.17 11.81 -13.84
N ASP A 249 -17.37 12.58 -14.91
CA ASP A 249 -16.27 13.17 -15.65
C ASP A 249 -15.66 14.33 -14.85
N GLY A 250 -14.38 14.20 -14.50
CA GLY A 250 -13.64 15.22 -13.76
C GLY A 250 -13.92 15.27 -12.26
N SER A 251 -14.00 16.46 -11.69
CA SER A 251 -14.00 16.69 -10.23
C SER A 251 -15.39 16.58 -9.59
N TRP A 252 -15.98 15.41 -9.59
CA TRP A 252 -17.29 15.17 -8.98
C TRP A 252 -17.26 15.10 -7.45
N VAL A 253 -16.12 14.73 -6.86
CA VAL A 253 -15.94 14.48 -5.42
C VAL A 253 -16.30 15.71 -4.59
N GLU A 254 -15.86 16.92 -5.01
CA GLU A 254 -16.18 18.17 -4.31
C GLU A 254 -17.67 18.55 -4.38
N LYS A 255 -18.41 18.04 -5.38
CA LYS A 255 -19.87 18.26 -5.51
C LYS A 255 -20.63 17.37 -4.52
N VAL A 256 -20.19 16.13 -4.34
CA VAL A 256 -20.80 15.16 -3.41
C VAL A 256 -20.50 15.51 -1.95
N TRP A 257 -19.26 15.93 -1.67
CA TRP A 257 -18.80 16.31 -0.33
C TRP A 257 -18.23 17.73 -0.32
N PRO A 258 -19.09 18.76 -0.22
CA PRO A 258 -18.64 20.16 -0.31
C PRO A 258 -17.69 20.61 0.80
N LYS A 259 -17.62 19.84 1.91
CA LYS A 259 -16.72 20.13 3.03
C LYS A 259 -15.40 19.36 2.95
N MET A 260 -15.22 18.51 1.94
CA MET A 260 -14.00 17.73 1.80
C MET A 260 -12.82 18.60 1.45
N SER A 261 -11.76 18.50 2.23
CA SER A 261 -10.53 19.29 2.06
C SER A 261 -9.38 18.45 1.54
N LYS A 262 -9.35 17.15 1.88
CA LYS A 262 -8.24 16.28 1.47
C LYS A 262 -8.62 14.79 1.43
N VAL A 263 -7.85 14.06 0.63
CA VAL A 263 -7.76 12.61 0.67
C VAL A 263 -6.36 12.24 1.17
N VAL A 264 -6.28 11.36 2.16
CA VAL A 264 -5.03 10.84 2.70
C VAL A 264 -4.87 9.39 2.26
N ALA A 265 -3.89 9.12 1.40
CA ALA A 265 -3.66 7.77 0.88
C ALA A 265 -2.23 7.61 0.39
N GLY A 266 -1.57 6.49 0.70
CA GLY A 266 -0.23 6.20 0.21
C GLY A 266 -0.18 6.24 -1.32
N GLY A 267 0.68 7.10 -1.86
CA GLY A 267 0.69 7.40 -3.30
C GLY A 267 2.08 7.44 -3.94
N GLY A 268 3.14 7.13 -3.19
CA GLY A 268 4.50 7.07 -3.71
C GLY A 268 4.88 5.70 -4.31
N GLY A 269 5.99 5.63 -5.05
CA GLY A 269 6.48 4.41 -5.67
C GLY A 269 5.44 3.79 -6.60
N SER A 270 5.17 2.51 -6.45
CA SER A 270 4.21 1.71 -7.26
C SER A 270 2.80 2.30 -7.35
N PHE A 271 2.46 3.26 -6.48
CA PHE A 271 1.11 3.84 -6.43
C PHE A 271 1.01 5.20 -7.11
N LEU A 272 2.09 5.71 -7.71
CA LEU A 272 2.09 7.02 -8.39
C LEU A 272 1.07 7.10 -9.53
N ILE A 273 0.89 6.03 -10.30
CA ILE A 273 -0.10 5.96 -11.38
C ILE A 273 -1.53 6.23 -10.86
N TYR A 274 -1.88 5.62 -9.73
CA TYR A 274 -3.18 5.82 -9.09
C TYR A 274 -3.31 7.21 -8.47
N SER A 275 -2.22 7.79 -7.96
CA SER A 275 -2.23 9.16 -7.44
C SER A 275 -2.51 10.18 -8.54
N LYS A 276 -2.00 9.97 -9.76
CA LYS A 276 -2.33 10.79 -10.94
C LYS A 276 -3.80 10.67 -11.32
N LYS A 277 -4.35 9.45 -11.35
CA LYS A 277 -5.77 9.21 -11.61
C LYS A 277 -6.65 9.87 -10.56
N LEU A 278 -6.34 9.63 -9.28
CA LEU A 278 -7.08 10.21 -8.17
C LEU A 278 -7.19 11.73 -8.29
N LYS A 279 -6.11 12.39 -8.73
CA LYS A 279 -6.11 13.84 -8.92
C LYS A 279 -7.15 14.34 -9.92
N LYS A 280 -7.51 13.55 -10.95
CA LYS A 280 -8.57 13.91 -11.92
C LYS A 280 -9.94 14.05 -11.25
N HIS A 281 -10.24 13.20 -10.23
CA HIS A 281 -11.52 13.21 -9.51
C HIS A 281 -11.59 14.26 -8.40
N LEU A 282 -10.44 14.68 -7.85
CA LEU A 282 -10.39 15.50 -6.64
C LEU A 282 -10.61 16.99 -6.86
N GLY A 283 -10.39 17.51 -8.09
CA GLY A 283 -10.49 18.96 -8.35
C GLY A 283 -9.55 19.77 -7.45
N LYS A 284 -10.10 20.58 -6.53
CA LYS A 284 -9.35 21.40 -5.57
C LYS A 284 -8.97 20.67 -4.28
N ILE A 285 -9.53 19.48 -4.06
CA ILE A 285 -9.24 18.67 -2.88
C ILE A 285 -7.78 18.21 -2.95
N SER A 286 -7.03 18.40 -1.87
CA SER A 286 -5.63 18.00 -1.83
C SER A 286 -5.47 16.49 -1.61
N HIS A 287 -4.41 15.92 -2.16
CA HIS A 287 -4.00 14.55 -1.91
C HIS A 287 -2.76 14.54 -1.00
N ASN A 288 -2.92 14.06 0.22
CA ASN A 288 -1.82 13.81 1.13
C ASN A 288 -1.35 12.35 1.01
N TYR A 289 -0.07 12.16 0.74
CA TYR A 289 0.51 10.81 0.54
C TYR A 289 0.69 10.02 1.83
N GLY A 290 0.18 10.53 2.95
CA GLY A 290 0.07 9.84 4.22
C GLY A 290 1.39 9.44 4.85
N VAL A 291 1.46 8.19 5.28
CA VAL A 291 2.62 7.59 5.97
C VAL A 291 3.27 6.55 5.07
N TYR A 292 4.58 6.62 4.95
CA TYR A 292 5.37 5.53 4.40
C TYR A 292 5.54 4.47 5.48
N ALA A 293 4.74 3.42 5.37
CA ALA A 293 4.73 2.30 6.28
C ALA A 293 4.57 0.98 5.52
N SER A 294 5.12 -0.08 6.07
CA SER A 294 4.95 -1.48 5.66
C SER A 294 4.43 -2.29 6.84
N SER A 295 4.24 -3.58 6.72
CA SER A 295 3.93 -4.44 7.88
C SER A 295 5.05 -4.51 8.91
N GLU A 296 6.28 -4.21 8.50
CA GLU A 296 7.50 -4.29 9.29
C GLU A 296 7.81 -3.01 10.09
N ALA A 297 7.40 -1.84 9.59
CA ALA A 297 7.77 -0.56 10.20
C ALA A 297 6.95 0.64 9.70
N VAL A 298 6.83 1.65 10.55
CA VAL A 298 6.53 3.02 10.16
C VAL A 298 7.86 3.73 9.91
N ILE A 299 8.11 4.18 8.67
CA ILE A 299 9.41 4.67 8.22
C ILE A 299 9.40 6.18 8.02
N GLY A 300 8.40 6.69 7.33
CA GLY A 300 8.33 8.10 6.95
C GLY A 300 6.91 8.65 6.90
N LYS A 301 6.83 9.96 6.73
CA LYS A 301 5.56 10.67 6.55
C LYS A 301 5.70 11.71 5.45
N ALA A 302 4.63 11.93 4.70
CA ALA A 302 4.58 12.96 3.66
C ALA A 302 4.89 14.34 4.27
N VAL A 303 5.68 15.12 3.57
CA VAL A 303 6.12 16.45 4.02
C VAL A 303 5.03 17.48 3.84
N ARG A 304 4.24 17.35 2.77
CA ARG A 304 3.14 18.25 2.40
C ARG A 304 2.14 17.53 1.49
N ASP A 305 0.98 18.12 1.34
CA ASP A 305 -0.02 17.67 0.37
C ASP A 305 0.49 17.80 -1.07
N ASP A 306 -0.07 17.00 -1.96
CA ASP A 306 0.24 16.95 -3.40
C ASP A 306 1.75 16.75 -3.70
N SER A 307 2.43 15.99 -2.85
CA SER A 307 3.87 15.73 -2.97
C SER A 307 4.24 14.31 -2.52
N ASP A 308 5.03 13.64 -3.35
CA ASP A 308 5.61 12.31 -3.09
C ASP A 308 6.92 12.34 -2.29
N ILE A 309 7.21 13.49 -1.66
CA ILE A 309 8.39 13.66 -0.80
C ILE A 309 8.01 13.30 0.64
N TYR A 310 8.81 12.43 1.22
CA TYR A 310 8.71 11.98 2.61
C TYR A 310 9.89 12.45 3.43
N THR A 311 9.71 12.49 4.74
CA THR A 311 10.78 12.58 5.73
C THR A 311 10.60 11.46 6.75
N LEU A 312 11.61 11.18 7.56
CA LEU A 312 11.53 10.10 8.55
C LEU A 312 10.44 10.37 9.58
N ALA A 313 9.69 9.32 9.92
CA ALA A 313 8.76 9.32 11.04
C ALA A 313 9.50 9.19 12.38
N ASP A 314 8.91 9.72 13.45
CA ASP A 314 9.36 9.45 14.82
C ASP A 314 8.73 8.13 15.30
N SER A 315 9.33 7.02 14.92
CA SER A 315 8.92 5.65 15.22
C SER A 315 9.90 4.93 16.15
N SER A 316 9.51 3.78 16.69
CA SER A 316 10.34 2.97 17.59
C SER A 316 11.45 2.20 16.87
N VAL A 317 11.43 2.15 15.53
CA VAL A 317 12.38 1.35 14.73
C VAL A 317 13.74 2.00 14.57
N PHE A 318 14.77 1.17 14.45
CA PHE A 318 16.12 1.60 14.06
C PHE A 318 16.29 1.30 12.56
N LEU A 319 16.73 2.30 11.79
CA LEU A 319 16.89 2.23 10.35
C LEU A 319 18.38 2.25 9.97
N GLU A 320 18.73 1.41 9.00
CA GLU A 320 19.98 1.43 8.27
C GLU A 320 19.69 1.52 6.78
N PHE A 321 20.65 2.01 6.01
CA PHE A 321 20.50 2.28 4.58
C PHE A 321 21.68 1.67 3.82
N LEU A 322 21.40 0.82 2.83
CA LEU A 322 22.41 0.19 2.01
C LEU A 322 22.45 0.88 0.63
N PRO A 323 23.59 1.46 0.21
CA PRO A 323 23.72 2.07 -1.12
C PRO A 323 23.34 1.10 -2.24
N VAL A 324 22.62 1.59 -3.25
CA VAL A 324 22.20 0.76 -4.40
C VAL A 324 23.33 0.60 -5.42
N ASP A 325 24.09 1.67 -5.65
CA ASP A 325 25.08 1.76 -6.73
C ASP A 325 26.45 1.22 -6.31
N GLU A 326 26.65 0.88 -5.04
CA GLU A 326 27.89 0.38 -4.51
C GLU A 326 27.79 -1.13 -4.22
N ASN A 327 28.74 -1.92 -4.69
CA ASN A 327 28.83 -3.35 -4.36
C ASN A 327 29.39 -3.53 -2.94
N THR A 328 28.65 -3.04 -1.94
CA THR A 328 29.02 -3.04 -0.53
C THR A 328 27.96 -3.72 0.33
N SER A 329 28.38 -4.29 1.44
CA SER A 329 27.52 -4.73 2.54
C SER A 329 27.51 -3.73 3.72
N GLU A 330 28.25 -2.63 3.60
CA GLU A 330 28.30 -1.60 4.62
C GLU A 330 27.04 -0.72 4.55
N THR A 331 26.36 -0.62 5.68
CA THR A 331 25.16 0.20 5.80
C THR A 331 25.48 1.57 6.38
N LEU A 332 24.70 2.55 6.01
CA LEU A 332 24.79 3.93 6.49
C LEU A 332 23.68 4.21 7.52
N LEU A 333 23.94 5.19 8.39
CA LEU A 333 22.92 5.79 9.26
C LEU A 333 22.29 7.00 8.58
N THR A 334 21.24 7.50 9.19
CA THR A 334 20.42 8.59 8.64
C THR A 334 21.21 9.86 8.28
N ASP A 335 22.19 10.22 9.13
CA ASP A 335 23.02 11.42 8.97
C ASP A 335 24.22 11.23 8.03
N GLU A 336 24.45 10.00 7.57
CA GLU A 336 25.49 9.62 6.60
C GLU A 336 24.93 9.57 5.15
N LEU A 337 23.62 9.80 4.96
CA LEU A 337 23.00 9.78 3.64
C LEU A 337 23.34 11.03 2.83
N GLU A 338 23.38 10.88 1.51
CA GLU A 338 23.73 11.94 0.57
C GLU A 338 22.56 12.23 -0.39
N ALA A 339 22.33 13.52 -0.68
CA ALA A 339 21.36 13.94 -1.67
C ALA A 339 21.73 13.44 -3.07
N GLY A 340 20.73 13.00 -3.84
CA GLY A 340 20.87 12.43 -5.17
C GLY A 340 21.12 10.93 -5.20
N LYS A 341 21.52 10.30 -4.10
CA LYS A 341 21.78 8.85 -4.01
C LYS A 341 20.53 8.05 -3.63
N SER A 342 20.56 6.78 -4.01
CA SER A 342 19.51 5.78 -3.74
C SER A 342 19.98 4.74 -2.75
N TYR A 343 19.03 4.29 -1.88
CA TYR A 343 19.34 3.37 -0.78
C TYR A 343 18.25 2.34 -0.59
N LYS A 344 18.63 1.10 -0.30
CA LYS A 344 17.74 0.04 0.22
C LYS A 344 17.56 0.23 1.72
N VAL A 345 16.33 0.13 2.19
CA VAL A 345 15.98 0.34 3.60
C VAL A 345 16.09 -0.97 4.38
N LEU A 346 16.81 -0.93 5.51
CA LEU A 346 16.86 -2.02 6.48
C LEU A 346 16.20 -1.58 7.79
N VAL A 347 15.47 -2.51 8.40
CA VAL A 347 14.68 -2.28 9.62
C VAL A 347 15.17 -3.16 10.75
N THR A 348 15.33 -2.58 11.94
CA THR A 348 15.45 -3.31 13.21
C THR A 348 14.36 -2.82 14.16
N ASN A 349 13.51 -3.75 14.64
CA ASN A 349 12.39 -3.45 15.52
C ASN A 349 12.33 -4.40 16.72
N ASN A 350 11.49 -4.10 17.69
CA ASN A 350 11.31 -4.93 18.89
C ASN A 350 10.42 -6.16 18.67
N ALA A 351 9.84 -6.31 17.49
CA ALA A 351 9.04 -7.48 17.12
C ALA A 351 9.89 -8.64 16.57
N GLY A 352 11.21 -8.51 16.53
CA GLY A 352 12.14 -9.57 16.16
C GLY A 352 12.75 -9.48 14.77
N LEU A 353 12.54 -8.38 14.06
CA LEU A 353 13.26 -8.08 12.82
C LEU A 353 14.56 -7.36 13.15
N TYR A 354 15.70 -7.94 12.77
CA TYR A 354 17.03 -7.38 13.01
C TYR A 354 17.77 -7.28 11.69
N ARG A 355 18.15 -6.05 11.30
CA ARG A 355 18.78 -5.71 10.02
C ARG A 355 18.02 -6.33 8.83
N TYR A 356 16.68 -6.29 8.94
CA TYR A 356 15.80 -6.90 7.96
C TYR A 356 15.70 -6.03 6.71
N ARG A 357 16.03 -6.60 5.54
CA ARG A 357 15.93 -5.94 4.25
C ARG A 357 14.46 -5.83 3.85
N LEU A 358 13.94 -4.58 3.84
CA LEU A 358 12.54 -4.32 3.54
C LEU A 358 12.18 -4.57 2.05
N GLY A 359 13.17 -4.39 1.19
CA GLY A 359 13.01 -4.47 -0.26
C GLY A 359 12.72 -3.13 -0.94
N ASP A 360 12.32 -2.11 -0.20
CA ASP A 360 12.05 -0.78 -0.76
C ASP A 360 13.35 -0.01 -1.01
N VAL A 361 13.39 0.71 -2.14
CA VAL A 361 14.44 1.63 -2.53
C VAL A 361 13.92 3.06 -2.41
N ILE A 362 14.67 3.90 -1.71
CA ILE A 362 14.40 5.32 -1.59
C ILE A 362 15.49 6.14 -2.29
N LYS A 363 15.14 7.30 -2.84
CA LYS A 363 16.10 8.28 -3.35
C LYS A 363 16.07 9.52 -2.47
N VAL A 364 17.21 9.88 -1.90
CA VAL A 364 17.34 11.12 -1.12
C VAL A 364 17.37 12.31 -2.05
N ILE A 365 16.42 13.21 -1.90
CA ILE A 365 16.30 14.42 -2.71
C ILE A 365 17.09 15.56 -2.08
N GLU A 366 17.04 15.64 -0.75
CA GLU A 366 17.67 16.70 0.02
C GLU A 366 18.00 16.24 1.43
N MET A 367 19.06 16.80 2.02
CA MET A 367 19.39 16.66 3.42
C MET A 367 19.21 18.00 4.14
N ARG A 368 18.39 18.06 5.20
CA ARG A 368 18.20 19.25 6.03
C ARG A 368 18.54 18.94 7.48
N ASN A 369 19.61 19.55 8.00
CA ASN A 369 20.05 19.34 9.37
C ASN A 369 20.25 17.86 9.75
N GLY A 370 20.80 17.05 8.84
CA GLY A 370 21.01 15.61 9.01
C GLY A 370 19.72 14.77 8.94
N ILE A 371 18.62 15.32 8.41
CA ILE A 371 17.35 14.62 8.17
C ILE A 371 17.14 14.50 6.67
N PRO A 372 16.93 13.28 6.13
CA PRO A 372 16.67 13.08 4.72
C PRO A 372 15.24 13.45 4.35
N TYR A 373 15.12 14.08 3.18
CA TYR A 373 13.90 14.24 2.42
C TYR A 373 14.03 13.34 1.18
N PHE A 374 13.13 12.39 1.01
CA PHE A 374 13.31 11.32 0.04
C PHE A 374 12.01 10.96 -0.67
N LYS A 375 12.14 10.29 -1.80
CA LYS A 375 11.06 9.62 -2.53
C LYS A 375 11.20 8.12 -2.40
N ILE A 376 10.06 7.41 -2.44
CA ILE A 376 10.03 5.98 -2.63
C ILE A 376 10.10 5.75 -4.14
N MET A 377 11.07 4.95 -4.60
CA MET A 377 11.29 4.70 -6.02
C MET A 377 10.55 3.43 -6.44
N TYR A 378 11.09 2.28 -6.06
CA TYR A 378 10.59 0.96 -6.43
C TYR A 378 10.91 -0.07 -5.34
N ARG A 379 10.43 -1.29 -5.52
CA ARG A 379 10.87 -2.43 -4.72
C ARG A 379 11.92 -3.21 -5.47
N SER A 380 13.00 -3.58 -4.79
CA SER A 380 14.11 -4.35 -5.38
C SER A 380 13.71 -5.71 -5.95
N GLU A 381 12.52 -6.21 -5.60
CA GLU A 381 11.91 -7.41 -6.15
C GLU A 381 11.04 -7.11 -7.40
N GLN A 382 10.88 -5.83 -7.77
CA GLN A 382 10.11 -5.34 -8.93
C GLN A 382 11.05 -4.75 -9.99
N GLU A 383 12.09 -5.51 -10.31
CA GLU A 383 13.02 -5.25 -11.41
C GLU A 383 13.19 -6.50 -12.27
N ILE A 384 13.47 -6.31 -13.56
CA ILE A 384 13.86 -7.37 -14.47
C ILE A 384 15.26 -7.08 -15.02
N ALA A 385 15.96 -8.13 -15.42
CA ALA A 385 17.24 -8.01 -16.10
C ALA A 385 17.08 -8.33 -17.59
N ILE A 386 17.58 -7.45 -18.46
CA ILE A 386 17.66 -7.68 -19.91
C ILE A 386 19.12 -7.47 -20.29
N GLY A 387 19.81 -8.56 -20.62
CA GLY A 387 21.26 -8.54 -20.76
C GLY A 387 21.93 -8.08 -19.46
N ASN A 388 22.66 -6.96 -19.54
CA ASN A 388 23.29 -6.33 -18.37
C ASN A 388 22.46 -5.19 -17.77
N ALA A 389 21.36 -4.81 -18.41
CA ALA A 389 20.52 -3.72 -17.96
C ALA A 389 19.52 -4.18 -16.88
N LYS A 390 19.28 -3.31 -15.90
CA LYS A 390 18.20 -3.45 -14.94
C LYS A 390 17.08 -2.48 -15.28
N ILE A 391 15.91 -3.06 -15.55
CA ILE A 391 14.68 -2.31 -15.80
C ILE A 391 13.84 -2.34 -14.53
N THR A 392 13.65 -1.18 -13.94
CA THR A 392 12.92 -0.99 -12.69
C THR A 392 11.52 -0.41 -12.94
N GLU A 393 10.61 -0.62 -12.00
CA GLU A 393 9.23 -0.15 -12.11
C GLU A 393 9.13 1.37 -12.34
N ASP A 394 9.94 2.16 -11.64
CA ASP A 394 9.96 3.62 -11.78
C ASP A 394 10.39 4.08 -13.18
N LYS A 395 11.39 3.42 -13.79
CA LYS A 395 11.78 3.69 -15.18
C LYS A 395 10.65 3.38 -16.17
N VAL A 396 9.99 2.22 -16.03
CA VAL A 396 8.84 1.87 -16.88
C VAL A 396 7.70 2.89 -16.69
N PHE A 397 7.43 3.31 -15.47
CA PHE A 397 6.41 4.32 -15.19
C PHE A 397 6.76 5.69 -15.80
N GLU A 398 8.01 6.13 -15.74
CA GLU A 398 8.46 7.37 -16.38
C GLU A 398 8.31 7.30 -17.90
N ALA A 399 8.68 6.17 -18.50
CA ALA A 399 8.51 5.91 -19.93
C ALA A 399 7.03 5.95 -20.35
N ILE A 400 6.13 5.35 -19.55
CA ILE A 400 4.67 5.44 -19.77
C ILE A 400 4.19 6.90 -19.69
N CYS A 401 4.73 7.72 -18.76
CA CYS A 401 4.36 9.12 -18.68
C CYS A 401 4.77 9.93 -19.93
N THR A 402 5.91 9.58 -20.54
CA THR A 402 6.33 10.17 -21.83
C THR A 402 5.40 9.72 -22.95
N LEU A 403 5.12 8.42 -23.02
CA LEU A 403 4.20 7.82 -23.98
C LEU A 403 2.80 8.43 -23.92
N GLU A 404 2.22 8.61 -22.73
CA GLU A 404 0.92 9.27 -22.54
C GLU A 404 0.92 10.71 -23.11
N LYS A 405 2.02 11.45 -22.93
CA LYS A 405 2.13 12.83 -23.44
C LYS A 405 2.26 12.89 -24.97
N GLU A 406 3.07 12.00 -25.55
CA GLU A 406 3.37 11.99 -26.98
C GLU A 406 2.19 11.48 -27.80
N ILE A 407 1.62 10.34 -27.40
CA ILE A 407 0.51 9.70 -28.09
C ILE A 407 -0.84 10.30 -27.65
N GLY A 408 -0.93 10.76 -26.38
CA GLY A 408 -2.17 11.31 -25.80
C GLY A 408 -3.22 10.25 -25.49
N ILE A 409 -2.81 9.00 -25.22
CA ILE A 409 -3.65 7.96 -24.58
C ILE A 409 -3.56 8.10 -23.06
N SER A 410 -4.44 7.41 -22.35
CA SER A 410 -4.41 7.33 -20.89
C SER A 410 -4.26 5.87 -20.45
N VAL A 411 -3.26 5.60 -19.64
CA VAL A 411 -2.93 4.26 -19.15
C VAL A 411 -3.46 4.10 -17.73
N ALA A 412 -4.34 3.13 -17.55
CA ALA A 412 -4.95 2.79 -16.26
C ALA A 412 -3.96 2.11 -15.33
N ASP A 413 -3.22 1.17 -15.87
CA ASP A 413 -2.26 0.36 -15.13
C ASP A 413 -1.25 -0.28 -16.09
N PHE A 414 -0.24 -0.94 -15.55
CA PHE A 414 0.75 -1.62 -16.36
C PHE A 414 1.37 -2.81 -15.63
N THR A 415 1.89 -3.74 -16.42
CA THR A 415 2.68 -4.87 -15.96
C THR A 415 3.82 -5.09 -16.96
N PHE A 416 4.99 -5.48 -16.51
CA PHE A 416 6.12 -5.73 -17.40
C PHE A 416 6.86 -7.02 -17.03
N GLY A 417 7.64 -7.54 -17.97
CA GLY A 417 8.38 -8.77 -17.80
C GLY A 417 9.47 -8.92 -18.85
N GLU A 418 10.22 -10.00 -18.81
CA GLU A 418 11.17 -10.38 -19.83
C GLU A 418 10.53 -11.43 -20.75
N GLU A 419 10.68 -11.26 -22.06
CA GLU A 419 10.27 -12.23 -23.09
C GLU A 419 11.24 -12.16 -24.27
N ASP A 420 11.90 -13.26 -24.60
CA ASP A 420 12.82 -13.36 -25.73
C ASP A 420 13.90 -12.25 -25.74
N GLU A 421 14.52 -12.02 -24.59
CA GLU A 421 15.54 -10.97 -24.38
C GLU A 421 15.03 -9.53 -24.61
N LYS A 422 13.71 -9.32 -24.58
CA LYS A 422 13.05 -8.00 -24.69
C LYS A 422 12.27 -7.67 -23.45
N CYS A 423 12.03 -6.38 -23.25
CA CYS A 423 11.10 -5.90 -22.24
C CYS A 423 9.66 -6.05 -22.78
N LEU A 424 8.92 -7.01 -22.27
CA LEU A 424 7.48 -7.13 -22.52
C LEU A 424 6.75 -6.13 -21.62
N ILE A 425 5.93 -5.27 -22.20
CA ILE A 425 5.13 -4.27 -21.48
C ILE A 425 3.66 -4.44 -21.85
N LEU A 426 2.84 -4.64 -20.83
CA LEU A 426 1.39 -4.74 -20.96
C LEU A 426 0.78 -3.47 -20.40
N LEU A 427 0.16 -2.67 -21.24
CA LEU A 427 -0.52 -1.42 -20.88
C LEU A 427 -2.02 -1.69 -20.73
N GLU A 428 -2.57 -1.44 -19.57
CA GLU A 428 -4.00 -1.45 -19.34
C GLU A 428 -4.57 -0.05 -19.64
N PRO A 429 -5.41 0.13 -20.69
CA PRO A 429 -5.95 1.44 -21.02
C PRO A 429 -7.03 1.87 -20.03
N ASP A 430 -7.20 3.19 -19.83
CA ASP A 430 -8.42 3.72 -19.21
C ASP A 430 -9.62 3.39 -20.10
N SER A 431 -10.71 2.94 -19.48
CA SER A 431 -11.86 2.34 -20.16
C SER A 431 -12.83 3.34 -20.77
N ASP A 432 -12.53 4.65 -20.78
CA ASP A 432 -13.39 5.60 -21.47
C ASP A 432 -13.36 5.39 -23.01
N GLU A 433 -14.52 5.55 -23.65
CA GLU A 433 -14.72 5.23 -25.06
C GLU A 433 -13.74 5.96 -26.00
N LYS A 434 -13.44 7.23 -25.70
CA LYS A 434 -12.53 8.04 -26.49
C LYS A 434 -11.10 7.50 -26.41
N ASN A 435 -10.66 7.13 -25.21
CA ASN A 435 -9.35 6.56 -24.98
C ASN A 435 -9.20 5.19 -25.64
N MET A 436 -10.21 4.32 -25.47
CA MET A 436 -10.24 2.99 -26.08
C MET A 436 -10.14 3.04 -27.61
N LYS A 437 -10.90 3.96 -28.23
CA LYS A 437 -10.79 4.16 -29.68
C LYS A 437 -9.39 4.64 -30.09
N LYS A 438 -8.81 5.54 -29.31
CA LYS A 438 -7.46 6.04 -29.60
C LYS A 438 -6.41 4.96 -29.43
N CYS A 439 -6.51 4.10 -28.42
CA CYS A 439 -5.63 2.96 -28.23
C CYS A 439 -5.73 1.98 -29.42
N ALA A 440 -6.95 1.69 -29.89
CA ALA A 440 -7.18 0.83 -31.05
C ALA A 440 -6.59 1.39 -32.35
N ASP A 441 -6.55 2.71 -32.49
CA ASP A 441 -5.96 3.40 -33.66
C ASP A 441 -4.44 3.56 -33.56
N THR A 442 -3.82 3.28 -32.40
CA THR A 442 -2.38 3.50 -32.14
C THR A 442 -1.53 2.30 -32.57
N SER A 443 -0.42 2.55 -33.24
CA SER A 443 0.51 1.50 -33.64
C SER A 443 1.32 0.96 -32.45
N LEU A 444 1.27 -0.36 -32.21
CA LEU A 444 2.09 -1.01 -31.18
C LEU A 444 3.59 -0.82 -31.40
N ASN A 445 4.04 -0.73 -32.67
CA ASN A 445 5.44 -0.45 -33.00
C ASN A 445 5.85 0.97 -32.59
N GLU A 446 4.95 1.95 -32.71
CA GLU A 446 5.20 3.32 -32.25
C GLU A 446 5.33 3.37 -30.74
N LEU A 447 4.45 2.70 -30.00
CA LEU A 447 4.54 2.55 -28.55
C LEU A 447 5.85 1.88 -28.13
N ALA A 448 6.23 0.78 -28.80
CA ALA A 448 7.48 0.07 -28.53
C ALA A 448 8.69 0.98 -28.74
N HIS A 449 8.71 1.77 -29.81
CA HIS A 449 9.82 2.69 -30.10
C HIS A 449 9.98 3.77 -29.02
N ILE A 450 8.88 4.36 -28.53
CA ILE A 450 8.93 5.33 -27.41
C ILE A 450 9.50 4.66 -26.16
N MET A 451 9.00 3.47 -25.81
CA MET A 451 9.47 2.74 -24.62
C MET A 451 10.95 2.34 -24.74
N GLU A 452 11.40 1.92 -25.92
CA GLU A 452 12.82 1.60 -26.20
C GLU A 452 13.72 2.82 -25.97
N ASN A 453 13.31 3.99 -26.47
CA ASN A 453 14.07 5.23 -26.30
C ASN A 453 14.19 5.66 -24.84
N GLU A 454 13.12 5.52 -24.09
CA GLU A 454 13.09 5.92 -22.66
C GLU A 454 13.80 4.92 -21.73
N LEU A 455 13.80 3.63 -22.08
CA LEU A 455 14.40 2.58 -21.25
C LEU A 455 15.85 2.30 -21.58
N SER A 456 16.33 2.65 -22.79
CA SER A 456 17.72 2.52 -23.21
C SER A 456 18.58 3.63 -22.59
N ASP A 457 19.86 3.32 -22.39
CA ASP A 457 20.87 4.29 -21.97
C ASP A 457 22.13 4.19 -22.87
N SER A 458 23.19 4.91 -22.55
CA SER A 458 24.43 4.93 -23.33
C SER A 458 25.17 3.59 -23.37
N GLU A 459 24.88 2.69 -22.45
CA GLU A 459 25.56 1.41 -22.29
C GLU A 459 24.68 0.22 -22.72
N ASN A 460 23.34 0.38 -22.69
CA ASN A 460 22.39 -0.69 -22.89
C ASN A 460 21.29 -0.27 -23.86
N GLU A 461 21.18 -0.95 -24.99
CA GLU A 461 20.05 -0.85 -25.91
C GLU A 461 18.96 -1.84 -25.49
N ILE A 462 17.78 -1.34 -25.12
CA ILE A 462 16.65 -2.15 -24.70
C ILE A 462 15.65 -2.24 -25.84
N ARG A 463 15.28 -3.48 -26.21
CA ARG A 463 14.19 -3.75 -27.13
C ARG A 463 12.90 -4.01 -26.35
N CYS A 464 11.79 -3.49 -26.85
CA CYS A 464 10.49 -3.62 -26.22
C CYS A 464 9.46 -4.34 -27.10
N THR A 465 8.59 -5.08 -26.46
CA THR A 465 7.33 -5.57 -27.03
C THR A 465 6.21 -4.99 -26.20
N VAL A 466 5.30 -4.23 -26.82
CA VAL A 466 4.19 -3.56 -26.13
C VAL A 466 2.88 -4.13 -26.61
N HIS A 467 1.97 -4.41 -25.68
CA HIS A 467 0.59 -4.80 -25.96
C HIS A 467 -0.37 -4.04 -25.06
N PHE A 468 -1.60 -3.86 -25.52
CA PHE A 468 -2.70 -3.51 -24.65
C PHE A 468 -3.29 -4.76 -24.00
N SER A 469 -3.65 -4.66 -22.74
CA SER A 469 -4.47 -5.65 -22.05
C SER A 469 -5.90 -5.16 -21.94
N GLU A 470 -6.82 -6.09 -21.76
CA GLU A 470 -8.24 -5.76 -21.48
C GLU A 470 -8.34 -4.80 -20.29
N PRO A 471 -9.24 -3.81 -20.34
CA PRO A 471 -9.49 -2.92 -19.21
C PRO A 471 -9.88 -3.70 -17.94
N GLN A 472 -9.51 -3.20 -16.78
CA GLN A 472 -9.75 -3.82 -15.46
C GLN A 472 -9.03 -5.17 -15.24
N THR A 473 -7.98 -5.47 -15.99
CA THR A 473 -7.17 -6.69 -15.85
C THR A 473 -6.56 -6.80 -14.44
N GLN A 474 -5.98 -5.73 -13.91
CA GLN A 474 -5.42 -5.71 -12.55
C GLN A 474 -6.50 -5.89 -11.48
N LEU A 475 -7.67 -5.28 -11.67
CA LEU A 475 -8.81 -5.42 -10.78
C LEU A 475 -9.30 -6.87 -10.73
N LEU A 476 -9.46 -7.51 -11.90
CA LEU A 476 -9.88 -8.91 -12.01
C LEU A 476 -8.88 -9.85 -11.33
N TYR A 477 -7.57 -9.64 -11.56
CA TYR A 477 -6.53 -10.43 -10.90
C TYR A 477 -6.59 -10.31 -9.39
N ARG A 478 -6.77 -9.10 -8.88
CA ARG A 478 -6.95 -8.81 -7.44
C ARG A 478 -8.15 -9.56 -6.87
N ASP A 479 -9.31 -9.49 -7.53
CA ASP A 479 -10.54 -10.12 -7.05
C ASP A 479 -10.44 -11.64 -7.02
N VAL A 480 -9.79 -12.24 -8.04
CA VAL A 480 -9.49 -13.67 -8.04
C VAL A 480 -8.58 -14.06 -6.87
N ARG A 481 -7.56 -13.26 -6.57
CA ARG A 481 -6.67 -13.49 -5.44
C ARG A 481 -7.38 -13.31 -4.10
N ARG A 482 -8.16 -12.23 -3.95
CA ARG A 482 -8.98 -11.99 -2.74
C ARG A 482 -9.83 -13.20 -2.40
N TYR A 483 -10.55 -13.72 -3.39
CA TYR A 483 -11.41 -14.87 -3.23
C TYR A 483 -10.64 -16.15 -2.83
N ARG A 484 -9.50 -16.40 -3.48
CA ARG A 484 -8.68 -17.61 -3.22
C ARG A 484 -7.91 -17.53 -1.91
N GLU A 485 -7.30 -16.40 -1.62
CA GLU A 485 -6.36 -16.23 -0.51
C GLU A 485 -7.05 -15.75 0.78
N LYS A 486 -8.32 -15.34 0.70
CA LYS A 486 -9.09 -14.76 1.82
C LYS A 486 -8.31 -13.67 2.55
N THR A 487 -7.77 -12.75 1.78
CA THR A 487 -6.93 -11.65 2.27
C THR A 487 -7.65 -10.31 2.15
N ALA A 488 -7.28 -9.33 2.94
CA ALA A 488 -7.84 -7.99 2.86
C ALA A 488 -7.51 -7.35 1.50
N VAL A 489 -8.42 -6.55 0.96
CA VAL A 489 -8.27 -5.92 -0.36
C VAL A 489 -7.00 -5.08 -0.41
N ASP A 490 -6.73 -4.29 0.64
CA ASP A 490 -5.58 -3.41 0.76
C ASP A 490 -4.22 -4.16 0.79
N GLN A 491 -4.24 -5.48 1.00
CA GLN A 491 -3.03 -6.31 1.01
C GLN A 491 -2.66 -6.88 -0.36
N ILE A 492 -3.56 -6.84 -1.33
CA ILE A 492 -3.29 -7.34 -2.69
C ILE A 492 -2.81 -6.18 -3.55
N LYS A 493 -1.50 -6.02 -3.64
CA LYS A 493 -0.86 -4.97 -4.46
C LYS A 493 -1.00 -5.30 -5.96
N PRO A 494 -1.04 -4.26 -6.83
CA PRO A 494 -0.97 -4.44 -8.27
C PRO A 494 0.27 -5.24 -8.69
N VAL A 495 0.13 -6.06 -9.72
CA VAL A 495 1.24 -6.81 -10.29
C VAL A 495 2.03 -5.91 -11.21
N ARG A 496 3.30 -5.70 -10.90
CA ARG A 496 4.22 -4.93 -11.76
C ARG A 496 5.08 -5.84 -12.61
N VAL A 497 5.61 -6.91 -12.03
CA VAL A 497 6.54 -7.81 -12.71
C VAL A 497 5.90 -9.18 -12.93
N LEU A 498 6.05 -9.71 -14.14
CA LEU A 498 5.71 -11.07 -14.53
C LEU A 498 6.84 -12.02 -14.09
N ASP A 499 6.92 -12.29 -12.78
CA ASP A 499 8.02 -13.03 -12.14
C ASP A 499 7.74 -14.53 -11.93
N ASN A 500 6.57 -15.00 -12.37
CA ASN A 500 6.21 -16.41 -12.26
C ASN A 500 5.17 -16.84 -13.32
N PRO A 501 5.09 -18.16 -13.63
CA PRO A 501 4.22 -18.67 -14.69
C PRO A 501 2.72 -18.39 -14.49
N ILE A 502 2.24 -18.22 -13.25
CA ILE A 502 0.82 -17.95 -12.98
C ILE A 502 0.48 -16.54 -13.41
N LYS A 503 1.31 -15.56 -13.03
CA LYS A 503 1.15 -14.17 -13.44
C LYS A 503 1.26 -14.04 -14.96
N GLU A 504 2.32 -14.62 -15.55
CA GLU A 504 2.51 -14.61 -17.01
C GLU A 504 1.29 -15.16 -17.74
N LYS A 505 0.82 -16.34 -17.37
CA LYS A 505 -0.34 -16.98 -18.01
C LYS A 505 -1.59 -16.12 -17.91
N PHE A 506 -1.83 -15.50 -16.74
CA PHE A 506 -3.01 -14.66 -16.52
C PHE A 506 -2.92 -13.39 -17.38
N PHE A 507 -1.84 -12.60 -17.23
CA PHE A 507 -1.73 -11.29 -17.88
C PHE A 507 -1.56 -11.40 -19.39
N LYS A 508 -0.77 -12.37 -19.89
CA LYS A 508 -0.67 -12.64 -21.35
C LYS A 508 -2.01 -13.15 -21.94
N GLY A 509 -2.82 -13.85 -21.14
CA GLY A 509 -4.17 -14.26 -21.54
C GLY A 509 -5.18 -13.12 -21.67
N MET A 510 -4.86 -11.94 -21.13
CA MET A 510 -5.68 -10.74 -21.18
C MET A 510 -5.21 -9.73 -22.25
N ILE A 511 -4.25 -10.09 -23.09
CA ILE A 511 -3.84 -9.24 -24.22
C ILE A 511 -5.00 -9.14 -25.21
N GLU A 512 -5.38 -7.91 -25.58
CA GLU A 512 -6.35 -7.65 -26.65
C GLU A 512 -5.89 -8.29 -27.95
N ARG A 513 -6.79 -9.01 -28.61
CA ARG A 513 -6.51 -9.73 -29.87
C ARG A 513 -6.85 -8.91 -31.09
#